data_39d5cf39c028e65d2e7e3522c0440502
#
_entry.id   39d5cf39c028e65d2e7e3522c0440502
#
_cell.length_a   1.000
_cell.length_b   1.000
_cell.length_c   1.000
_cell.angle_alpha   90.00
_cell.angle_beta   90.00
_cell.angle_gamma   90.00
#
_symmetry.space_group_name_H-M   'P 1'
#
loop_
_entity.id
_entity.type
_entity.pdbx_description
1 polymer ?
#
loop_
_entity_poly.entity_id
_entity_poly.type
_entity_poly.pdbx_seq_one_letter_code
_entity_poly.pdbx_strand_id
1 'polypeptide(L)'
;QVAERAALGIPALPLTKDQTAELVGLLKNPPKGKEAELVELITNRVPAGVDEAAKVKAEFLDAVAKGTDKSPLISRIKATELLGTMLGGYNIKPLVELLSDAECAVTAAAALKKTLLMFDYFHDVQELAEKGNAQAKEVLHSWVDAEWFTSRPAVPESMKLTVFKVTGETNTDDLSPAPDAWSRPDIPLHATIMLKNPRPGIEPDEVGVRGPMKQIEALQKKGNQIAYVGDVVGTGSSRKSATNSVLWWTGQDIPFVPNKRFGGVCLGTKIAPIFFNTMEDAGALPIELDVSDMNMGDEIELRPYEGKAFKNGKEIASFSLKSPVILDEVRAGGRIPLIVGRGLTAKARAALGLPASTEFRIPVSPPDNKKGFSLAQKMVGRACGLPEGQGVRPDTYCEPHMTT
;
A
#
# COMPACT_ATOMS: atom_id res chain seq x y z
N GLN A 1 6.11 -13.30 24.76
CA GLN A 1 5.58 -12.85 23.46
C GLN A 1 6.67 -12.61 22.42
N VAL A 2 7.68 -11.72 22.66
CA VAL A 2 8.76 -11.45 21.67
C VAL A 2 9.52 -12.71 21.33
N ALA A 3 9.98 -13.48 22.32
CA ALA A 3 10.71 -14.73 22.13
C ALA A 3 9.86 -15.82 21.44
N GLU A 4 8.60 -15.96 21.81
CA GLU A 4 7.66 -16.90 21.20
C GLU A 4 7.44 -16.59 19.71
N ARG A 5 7.27 -15.30 19.38
CA ARG A 5 7.10 -14.89 18.00
C ARG A 5 8.38 -15.04 17.18
N ALA A 6 9.52 -14.74 17.78
CA ALA A 6 10.83 -14.97 17.14
C ALA A 6 11.05 -16.46 16.81
N ALA A 7 10.59 -17.36 17.68
CA ALA A 7 10.62 -18.81 17.42
C ALA A 7 9.75 -19.23 16.24
N LEU A 8 8.69 -18.45 15.92
CA LEU A 8 7.85 -18.64 14.74
C LEU A 8 8.37 -17.90 13.49
N GLY A 9 9.51 -17.20 13.58
CA GLY A 9 10.05 -16.40 12.49
C GLY A 9 9.22 -15.15 12.15
N ILE A 10 8.38 -14.67 13.07
CA ILE A 10 7.52 -13.51 12.87
C ILE A 10 7.87 -12.35 13.82
N PRO A 11 7.68 -11.09 13.43
CA PRO A 11 8.01 -9.94 14.25
C PRO A 11 7.11 -9.84 15.49
N ALA A 12 7.59 -9.13 16.51
CA ALA A 12 6.79 -8.78 17.68
C ALA A 12 5.50 -8.06 17.28
N LEU A 13 4.48 -8.07 18.14
CA LEU A 13 3.27 -7.27 17.92
C LEU A 13 3.62 -5.77 17.93
N PRO A 14 2.86 -4.95 17.20
CA PRO A 14 2.91 -3.50 17.36
C PRO A 14 2.59 -3.11 18.81
N LEU A 15 3.07 -1.94 19.21
CA LEU A 15 2.79 -1.41 20.55
C LEU A 15 1.31 -1.05 20.70
N THR A 16 0.74 -1.37 21.84
CA THR A 16 -0.60 -0.91 22.23
C THR A 16 -0.58 0.56 22.63
N LYS A 17 -1.76 1.16 22.81
CA LYS A 17 -1.91 2.51 23.35
C LYS A 17 -1.16 2.70 24.67
N ASP A 18 -1.36 1.78 25.62
CA ASP A 18 -0.75 1.87 26.95
C ASP A 18 0.77 1.71 26.89
N GLN A 19 1.26 0.74 26.12
CA GLN A 19 2.69 0.57 25.87
C GLN A 19 3.32 1.80 25.18
N THR A 20 2.59 2.44 24.28
CA THR A 20 3.05 3.68 23.63
C THR A 20 3.10 4.84 24.63
N ALA A 21 2.15 4.92 25.56
CA ALA A 21 2.17 5.92 26.62
C ALA A 21 3.35 5.68 27.60
N GLU A 22 3.64 4.45 27.97
CA GLU A 22 4.82 4.08 28.75
C GLU A 22 6.11 4.45 28.01
N LEU A 23 6.19 4.14 26.71
CA LEU A 23 7.32 4.49 25.85
C LEU A 23 7.56 6.01 25.83
N VAL A 24 6.51 6.82 25.74
CA VAL A 24 6.61 8.29 25.82
C VAL A 24 7.22 8.74 27.17
N GLY A 25 6.83 8.11 28.28
CA GLY A 25 7.45 8.35 29.59
C GLY A 25 8.95 8.05 29.61
N LEU A 26 9.36 6.93 29.01
CA LEU A 26 10.76 6.53 28.89
C LEU A 26 11.55 7.44 27.94
N LEU A 27 10.94 7.94 26.85
CA LEU A 27 11.60 8.88 25.94
C LEU A 27 11.88 10.23 26.58
N LYS A 28 11.13 10.63 27.61
CA LYS A 28 11.38 11.84 28.41
C LYS A 28 12.49 11.64 29.44
N ASN A 29 12.59 10.43 29.99
CA ASN A 29 13.55 10.05 31.01
C ASN A 29 14.20 8.70 30.67
N PRO A 30 15.07 8.65 29.66
CA PRO A 30 15.57 7.39 29.14
C PRO A 30 16.51 6.68 30.13
N PRO A 31 16.28 5.38 30.37
CA PRO A 31 17.25 4.55 31.10
C PRO A 31 18.54 4.46 30.30
N LYS A 32 19.67 4.54 31.00
CA LYS A 32 21.00 4.48 30.40
C LYS A 32 21.20 3.18 29.59
N GLY A 33 21.62 3.34 28.33
CA GLY A 33 21.90 2.23 27.42
C GLY A 33 20.67 1.70 26.69
N LYS A 34 19.49 2.36 26.82
CA LYS A 34 18.24 2.02 26.11
C LYS A 34 17.83 3.03 25.05
N GLU A 35 18.61 4.07 24.87
CA GLU A 35 18.27 5.24 24.03
C GLU A 35 17.92 4.84 22.59
N ALA A 36 18.77 4.04 21.97
CA ALA A 36 18.57 3.60 20.57
C ALA A 36 17.32 2.70 20.42
N GLU A 37 17.08 1.80 21.40
CA GLU A 37 15.91 0.93 21.40
C GLU A 37 14.61 1.73 21.53
N LEU A 38 14.57 2.73 22.40
CA LEU A 38 13.39 3.59 22.58
C LEU A 38 13.07 4.40 21.32
N VAL A 39 14.09 4.94 20.64
CA VAL A 39 13.90 5.66 19.38
C VAL A 39 13.42 4.71 18.27
N GLU A 40 13.96 3.49 18.22
CA GLU A 40 13.50 2.46 17.27
C GLU A 40 12.02 2.11 17.50
N LEU A 41 11.61 1.91 18.76
CA LEU A 41 10.24 1.58 19.12
C LEU A 41 9.25 2.67 18.69
N ILE A 42 9.52 3.94 19.00
CA ILE A 42 8.62 5.03 18.60
C ILE A 42 8.60 5.26 17.10
N THR A 43 9.68 4.95 16.40
CA THR A 43 9.79 5.12 14.96
C THR A 43 9.02 4.04 14.22
N ASN A 44 9.26 2.76 14.55
CA ASN A 44 8.88 1.63 13.70
C ASN A 44 7.86 0.67 14.31
N ARG A 45 7.55 0.78 15.62
CA ARG A 45 6.72 -0.23 16.29
C ARG A 45 5.36 0.26 16.76
N VAL A 46 5.05 1.55 16.57
CA VAL A 46 3.72 2.11 16.84
C VAL A 46 2.86 1.93 15.59
N PRO A 47 1.62 1.42 15.71
CA PRO A 47 0.67 1.36 14.59
C PRO A 47 0.50 2.72 13.89
N ALA A 48 0.20 2.70 12.60
CA ALA A 48 -0.02 3.90 11.81
C ALA A 48 -1.51 4.25 11.66
N GLY A 49 -1.78 5.39 11.05
CA GLY A 49 -3.12 5.85 10.71
C GLY A 49 -3.90 6.36 11.91
N VAL A 50 -5.11 5.82 12.12
CA VAL A 50 -6.07 6.28 13.14
C VAL A 50 -6.14 5.37 14.37
N ASP A 51 -5.15 4.49 14.56
CA ASP A 51 -5.04 3.68 15.77
C ASP A 51 -4.87 4.54 17.02
N GLU A 52 -5.39 4.09 18.18
CA GLU A 52 -5.25 4.86 19.43
C GLU A 52 -3.79 5.05 19.88
N ALA A 53 -2.92 4.06 19.58
CA ALA A 53 -1.49 4.19 19.82
C ALA A 53 -0.84 5.28 18.94
N ALA A 54 -1.30 5.39 17.67
CA ALA A 54 -0.87 6.47 16.78
C ALA A 54 -1.27 7.86 17.31
N LYS A 55 -2.44 7.97 17.96
CA LYS A 55 -2.84 9.23 18.63
C LYS A 55 -1.86 9.62 19.70
N VAL A 56 -1.51 8.70 20.60
CA VAL A 56 -0.53 8.95 21.68
C VAL A 56 0.83 9.38 21.12
N LYS A 57 1.30 8.68 20.07
CA LYS A 57 2.54 9.05 19.36
C LYS A 57 2.45 10.46 18.79
N ALA A 58 1.36 10.80 18.09
CA ALA A 58 1.20 12.11 17.46
C ALA A 58 1.15 13.25 18.48
N GLU A 59 0.40 13.09 19.57
CA GLU A 59 0.30 14.08 20.65
C GLU A 59 1.65 14.37 21.29
N PHE A 60 2.44 13.33 21.56
CA PHE A 60 3.80 13.50 22.09
C PHE A 60 4.71 14.22 21.08
N LEU A 61 4.73 13.78 19.83
CA LEU A 61 5.58 14.37 18.80
C LEU A 61 5.19 15.82 18.49
N ASP A 62 3.90 16.13 18.48
CA ASP A 62 3.38 17.49 18.33
C ASP A 62 3.89 18.41 19.48
N ALA A 63 3.76 17.95 20.72
CA ALA A 63 4.22 18.69 21.88
C ALA A 63 5.74 18.95 21.84
N VAL A 64 6.53 17.96 21.44
CA VAL A 64 7.99 18.13 21.27
C VAL A 64 8.31 19.07 20.12
N ALA A 65 7.65 18.91 18.95
CA ALA A 65 7.88 19.76 17.80
C ALA A 65 7.55 21.23 18.06
N LYS A 66 6.51 21.52 18.83
CA LYS A 66 6.13 22.87 19.27
C LYS A 66 6.94 23.40 20.45
N GLY A 67 7.77 22.56 21.06
CA GLY A 67 8.58 22.95 22.22
C GLY A 67 7.83 23.06 23.54
N THR A 68 6.57 22.58 23.60
CA THR A 68 5.77 22.51 24.84
C THR A 68 6.11 21.30 25.71
N ASP A 69 6.79 20.31 25.13
CA ASP A 69 7.37 19.17 25.85
C ASP A 69 8.80 18.91 25.35
N LYS A 70 9.56 18.09 26.06
CA LYS A 70 10.98 17.84 25.76
C LYS A 70 11.33 16.36 25.90
N SER A 71 12.24 15.92 25.03
CA SER A 71 12.90 14.62 25.14
C SER A 71 14.40 14.82 24.86
N PRO A 72 15.29 14.21 25.64
CA PRO A 72 16.71 14.23 25.31
C PRO A 72 17.07 13.44 24.06
N LEU A 73 16.15 12.56 23.56
CA LEU A 73 16.38 11.68 22.43
C LEU A 73 15.74 12.18 21.13
N ILE A 74 14.77 13.08 21.22
CA ILE A 74 13.98 13.55 20.08
C ILE A 74 13.97 15.08 20.06
N SER A 75 14.71 15.66 19.10
CA SER A 75 14.68 17.11 18.86
C SER A 75 13.35 17.53 18.20
N ARG A 76 13.08 18.84 18.17
CA ARG A 76 11.92 19.42 17.50
C ARG A 76 11.85 19.00 16.02
N ILE A 77 12.98 19.09 15.31
CA ILE A 77 13.10 18.67 13.91
C ILE A 77 12.81 17.16 13.80
N LYS A 78 13.41 16.32 14.67
CA LYS A 78 13.19 14.87 14.65
C LYS A 78 11.74 14.50 14.94
N ALA A 79 11.08 15.20 15.86
CA ALA A 79 9.64 15.02 16.12
C ALA A 79 8.80 15.34 14.88
N THR A 80 9.13 16.43 14.17
CA THR A 80 8.46 16.83 12.93
C THR A 80 8.68 15.80 11.81
N GLU A 81 9.90 15.26 11.66
CA GLU A 81 10.18 14.15 10.73
C GLU A 81 9.32 12.91 11.04
N LEU A 82 9.25 12.53 12.32
CA LEU A 82 8.46 11.38 12.75
C LEU A 82 6.96 11.57 12.55
N LEU A 83 6.42 12.79 12.75
CA LEU A 83 5.06 13.14 12.36
C LEU A 83 4.84 12.89 10.85
N GLY A 84 5.83 13.22 10.01
CA GLY A 84 5.78 13.00 8.57
C GLY A 84 5.79 11.54 8.14
N THR A 85 6.16 10.60 9.02
CA THR A 85 6.13 9.16 8.76
C THR A 85 4.75 8.52 8.98
N MET A 86 3.84 9.23 9.62
CA MET A 86 2.48 8.77 9.88
C MET A 86 1.62 8.92 8.62
N LEU A 87 0.68 8.00 8.39
CA LEU A 87 -0.07 7.92 7.12
C LEU A 87 -1.24 8.91 6.99
N GLY A 88 -1.34 9.88 7.84
CA GLY A 88 -2.46 10.80 7.93
C GLY A 88 -3.29 10.58 9.21
N GLY A 89 -4.32 11.40 9.42
CA GLY A 89 -5.09 11.45 10.65
C GLY A 89 -4.46 12.41 11.66
N TYR A 90 -3.97 11.92 12.78
CA TYR A 90 -3.51 12.75 13.91
C TYR A 90 -2.30 13.65 13.64
N ASN A 91 -1.51 13.37 12.60
CA ASN A 91 -0.30 14.13 12.26
C ASN A 91 -0.54 15.34 11.35
N ILE A 92 -1.68 15.42 10.67
CA ILE A 92 -1.92 16.44 9.63
C ILE A 92 -1.97 17.82 10.23
N LYS A 93 -2.86 18.04 11.20
CA LYS A 93 -3.00 19.33 11.89
C LYS A 93 -1.67 19.84 12.46
N PRO A 94 -0.92 19.04 13.25
CA PRO A 94 0.40 19.46 13.72
C PRO A 94 1.34 19.92 12.61
N LEU A 95 1.43 19.17 11.51
CA LEU A 95 2.32 19.50 10.39
C LEU A 95 1.90 20.81 9.68
N VAL A 96 0.59 21.06 9.52
CA VAL A 96 0.10 22.32 8.93
C VAL A 96 0.41 23.51 9.83
N GLU A 97 0.22 23.40 11.15
CA GLU A 97 0.55 24.45 12.12
C GLU A 97 2.06 24.74 12.14
N LEU A 98 2.91 23.71 11.99
CA LEU A 98 4.36 23.86 11.93
C LEU A 98 4.88 24.52 10.63
N LEU A 99 4.08 24.72 9.60
CA LEU A 99 4.48 25.48 8.40
C LEU A 99 4.85 26.94 8.70
N SER A 100 4.42 27.46 9.84
CA SER A 100 4.76 28.81 10.30
C SER A 100 5.82 28.85 11.41
N ASP A 101 6.38 27.70 11.79
CA ASP A 101 7.42 27.60 12.83
C ASP A 101 8.80 27.88 12.25
N ALA A 102 9.59 28.73 12.91
CA ALA A 102 10.89 29.16 12.38
C ALA A 102 11.93 28.03 12.24
N GLU A 103 11.83 26.95 13.03
CA GLU A 103 12.78 25.83 13.04
C GLU A 103 12.25 24.62 12.24
N CYS A 104 10.96 24.34 12.35
CA CYS A 104 10.35 23.10 11.84
C CYS A 104 9.67 23.24 10.47
N ALA A 105 9.44 24.45 9.96
CA ALA A 105 8.61 24.69 8.78
C ALA A 105 9.09 23.94 7.52
N VAL A 106 10.40 23.90 7.28
CA VAL A 106 10.98 23.18 6.12
C VAL A 106 10.72 21.67 6.23
N THR A 107 10.91 21.11 7.44
CA THR A 107 10.67 19.69 7.70
C THR A 107 9.19 19.35 7.61
N ALA A 108 8.31 20.22 8.12
CA ALA A 108 6.86 20.06 8.00
C ALA A 108 6.39 20.10 6.54
N ALA A 109 6.94 21.01 5.73
CA ALA A 109 6.66 21.08 4.30
C ALA A 109 7.10 19.78 3.59
N ALA A 110 8.30 19.28 3.86
CA ALA A 110 8.79 18.03 3.30
C ALA A 110 7.92 16.82 3.66
N ALA A 111 7.32 16.82 4.85
CA ALA A 111 6.35 15.81 5.29
C ALA A 111 5.02 15.92 4.54
N LEU A 112 4.46 17.13 4.45
CA LEU A 112 3.16 17.38 3.81
C LEU A 112 3.18 17.13 2.31
N LYS A 113 4.29 17.34 1.62
CA LYS A 113 4.46 17.00 0.21
C LYS A 113 4.17 15.51 -0.08
N LYS A 114 4.42 14.62 0.89
CA LYS A 114 4.23 13.17 0.79
C LYS A 114 2.93 12.68 1.43
N THR A 115 2.19 13.55 2.10
CA THR A 115 0.96 13.20 2.80
C THR A 115 -0.23 13.38 1.88
N LEU A 116 -0.97 12.29 1.59
CA LEU A 116 -2.11 12.28 0.67
C LEU A 116 -3.44 12.59 1.36
N LEU A 117 -3.61 12.14 2.60
CA LEU A 117 -4.87 12.22 3.34
C LEU A 117 -5.03 13.60 3.98
N MET A 118 -5.03 14.64 3.16
CA MET A 118 -5.11 16.03 3.61
C MET A 118 -6.53 16.48 3.98
N PHE A 119 -7.55 15.84 3.41
CA PHE A 119 -8.97 16.13 3.67
C PHE A 119 -9.26 17.65 3.78
N ASP A 120 -9.85 18.08 4.89
CA ASP A 120 -10.21 19.46 5.13
C ASP A 120 -9.01 20.41 5.26
N TYR A 121 -7.85 19.90 5.71
CA TYR A 121 -6.62 20.70 5.87
C TYR A 121 -5.98 21.16 4.55
N PHE A 122 -6.45 20.70 3.41
CA PHE A 122 -6.03 21.24 2.12
C PHE A 122 -6.26 22.76 2.06
N HIS A 123 -7.42 23.22 2.54
CA HIS A 123 -7.76 24.65 2.52
C HIS A 123 -6.91 25.48 3.48
N ASP A 124 -6.51 24.91 4.62
CA ASP A 124 -5.58 25.57 5.54
C ASP A 124 -4.21 25.80 4.90
N VAL A 125 -3.68 24.82 4.17
CA VAL A 125 -2.42 24.99 3.41
C VAL A 125 -2.58 26.01 2.29
N GLN A 126 -3.70 25.98 1.55
CA GLN A 126 -4.00 26.95 0.51
C GLN A 126 -4.07 28.37 1.08
N GLU A 127 -4.79 28.58 2.18
CA GLU A 127 -4.91 29.88 2.85
C GLU A 127 -3.56 30.41 3.36
N LEU A 128 -2.72 29.55 3.95
CA LEU A 128 -1.36 29.93 4.34
C LEU A 128 -0.52 30.35 3.13
N ALA A 129 -0.63 29.64 2.01
CA ALA A 129 0.07 29.99 0.77
C ALA A 129 -0.39 31.33 0.20
N GLU A 130 -1.69 31.61 0.20
CA GLU A 130 -2.28 32.90 -0.22
C GLU A 130 -1.84 34.06 0.69
N LYS A 131 -1.67 33.81 2.00
CA LYS A 131 -1.14 34.78 2.97
C LYS A 131 0.38 34.99 2.85
N GLY A 132 1.04 34.30 1.93
CA GLY A 132 2.46 34.50 1.64
C GLY A 132 3.42 33.54 2.33
N ASN A 133 2.92 32.51 3.06
CA ASN A 133 3.80 31.51 3.66
C ASN A 133 4.54 30.72 2.56
N ALA A 134 5.89 30.82 2.56
CA ALA A 134 6.72 30.22 1.52
C ALA A 134 6.65 28.68 1.52
N GLN A 135 6.60 28.07 2.71
CA GLN A 135 6.58 26.61 2.85
C GLN A 135 5.23 26.03 2.40
N ALA A 136 4.11 26.72 2.72
CA ALA A 136 2.79 26.33 2.23
C ALA A 136 2.68 26.44 0.71
N LYS A 137 3.28 27.47 0.09
CA LYS A 137 3.38 27.58 -1.37
C LYS A 137 4.14 26.40 -1.98
N GLU A 138 5.27 26.06 -1.38
CA GLU A 138 6.08 24.92 -1.82
C GLU A 138 5.31 23.59 -1.75
N VAL A 139 4.56 23.37 -0.67
CA VAL A 139 3.68 22.20 -0.52
C VAL A 139 2.60 22.17 -1.59
N LEU A 140 1.91 23.29 -1.82
CA LEU A 140 0.85 23.40 -2.83
C LEU A 140 1.38 23.10 -4.24
N HIS A 141 2.54 23.66 -4.60
CA HIS A 141 3.19 23.38 -5.89
C HIS A 141 3.59 21.93 -6.03
N SER A 142 4.13 21.30 -4.98
CA SER A 142 4.45 19.87 -4.98
C SER A 142 3.23 18.99 -5.29
N TRP A 143 2.05 19.34 -4.77
CA TRP A 143 0.82 18.63 -5.08
C TRP A 143 0.34 18.88 -6.52
N VAL A 144 0.51 20.12 -7.04
CA VAL A 144 0.24 20.47 -8.44
C VAL A 144 1.06 19.62 -9.40
N ASP A 145 2.32 19.39 -9.08
CA ASP A 145 3.29 18.64 -9.89
C ASP A 145 3.25 17.12 -9.64
N ALA A 146 2.32 16.68 -8.78
CA ALA A 146 2.17 15.28 -8.39
C ALA A 146 3.49 14.64 -7.87
N GLU A 147 4.33 15.40 -7.14
CA GLU A 147 5.61 14.90 -6.63
C GLU A 147 5.44 13.68 -5.72
N TRP A 148 4.32 13.58 -4.99
CA TRP A 148 3.95 12.41 -4.18
C TRP A 148 3.93 11.11 -4.99
N PHE A 149 3.71 11.19 -6.30
CA PHE A 149 3.67 10.09 -7.25
C PHE A 149 4.95 10.01 -8.09
N THR A 150 5.38 11.11 -8.71
CA THR A 150 6.50 11.14 -9.64
C THR A 150 7.84 10.86 -8.96
N SER A 151 7.99 11.19 -7.66
CA SER A 151 9.17 10.87 -6.86
C SER A 151 9.30 9.39 -6.49
N ARG A 152 8.25 8.58 -6.66
CA ARG A 152 8.31 7.13 -6.44
C ARG A 152 8.83 6.41 -7.68
N PRO A 153 9.59 5.31 -7.51
CA PRO A 153 10.06 4.52 -8.64
C PRO A 153 8.86 3.98 -9.43
N ALA A 154 8.96 4.02 -10.74
CA ALA A 154 8.02 3.33 -11.62
C ALA A 154 8.17 1.81 -11.48
N VAL A 155 7.16 1.05 -11.93
CA VAL A 155 7.30 -0.40 -12.08
C VAL A 155 8.49 -0.68 -13.00
N PRO A 156 9.42 -1.58 -12.63
CA PRO A 156 10.56 -1.90 -13.49
C PRO A 156 10.13 -2.45 -14.85
N GLU A 157 10.88 -2.12 -15.90
CA GLU A 157 10.66 -2.68 -17.24
C GLU A 157 10.87 -4.19 -17.28
N SER A 158 11.79 -4.69 -16.43
CA SER A 158 12.08 -6.11 -16.26
C SER A 158 12.21 -6.45 -14.78
N MET A 159 11.52 -7.53 -14.37
CA MET A 159 11.50 -8.04 -13.00
C MET A 159 11.96 -9.48 -12.99
N LYS A 160 13.03 -9.79 -12.24
CA LYS A 160 13.45 -11.18 -11.97
C LYS A 160 12.67 -11.71 -10.78
N LEU A 161 11.97 -12.81 -10.96
CA LEU A 161 11.07 -13.39 -9.98
C LEU A 161 11.40 -14.87 -9.77
N THR A 162 11.24 -15.35 -8.54
CA THR A 162 11.26 -16.77 -8.21
C THR A 162 9.82 -17.27 -8.03
N VAL A 163 9.45 -18.32 -8.73
CA VAL A 163 8.10 -18.85 -8.75
C VAL A 163 7.80 -19.67 -7.50
N PHE A 164 6.77 -19.30 -6.75
CA PHE A 164 6.09 -20.15 -5.79
C PHE A 164 4.78 -20.64 -6.41
N LYS A 165 4.79 -21.87 -6.95
CA LYS A 165 3.68 -22.44 -7.71
C LYS A 165 2.70 -23.18 -6.82
N VAL A 166 1.42 -22.82 -6.90
CA VAL A 166 0.31 -23.54 -6.27
C VAL A 166 -0.60 -24.08 -7.36
N THR A 167 -0.54 -25.39 -7.61
CA THR A 167 -1.29 -26.03 -8.69
C THR A 167 -2.76 -26.17 -8.33
N GLY A 168 -3.62 -26.06 -9.35
CA GLY A 168 -5.07 -26.17 -9.24
C GLY A 168 -5.73 -24.89 -8.73
N GLU A 169 -6.96 -25.02 -8.25
CA GLU A 169 -7.70 -23.89 -7.68
C GLU A 169 -7.21 -23.57 -6.26
N THR A 170 -6.98 -22.30 -5.99
CA THR A 170 -6.70 -21.77 -4.67
C THR A 170 -7.79 -20.79 -4.28
N ASN A 171 -8.59 -21.16 -3.30
CA ASN A 171 -9.64 -20.28 -2.79
C ASN A 171 -9.17 -19.45 -1.60
N THR A 172 -10.00 -18.51 -1.16
CA THR A 172 -9.65 -17.64 -0.03
C THR A 172 -9.62 -18.37 1.31
N ASP A 173 -10.20 -19.56 1.45
CA ASP A 173 -10.04 -20.41 2.65
C ASP A 173 -8.67 -21.10 2.68
N ASP A 174 -8.08 -21.40 1.53
CA ASP A 174 -6.70 -21.89 1.46
C ASP A 174 -5.69 -20.82 1.91
N LEU A 175 -5.96 -19.58 1.59
CA LEU A 175 -5.07 -18.44 1.88
C LEU A 175 -5.35 -17.77 3.23
N SER A 176 -6.57 -17.92 3.75
CA SER A 176 -7.03 -17.34 5.01
C SER A 176 -8.13 -18.22 5.62
N PRO A 177 -7.76 -19.36 6.24
CA PRO A 177 -8.71 -20.35 6.73
C PRO A 177 -9.74 -19.78 7.69
N ALA A 178 -11.01 -20.14 7.53
CA ALA A 178 -12.10 -19.66 8.36
C ALA A 178 -11.97 -20.10 9.84
N PRO A 179 -11.52 -21.34 10.15
CA PRO A 179 -11.33 -21.76 11.54
C PRO A 179 -10.26 -20.92 12.28
N ASP A 180 -9.35 -20.30 11.55
CA ASP A 180 -8.25 -19.50 12.11
C ASP A 180 -8.54 -17.99 12.02
N ALA A 181 -9.79 -17.58 11.84
CA ALA A 181 -10.21 -16.19 11.68
C ALA A 181 -9.79 -15.28 12.85
N TRP A 182 -9.63 -15.83 14.03
CA TRP A 182 -9.17 -15.12 15.23
C TRP A 182 -7.78 -14.49 15.08
N SER A 183 -6.91 -15.06 14.23
CA SER A 183 -5.56 -14.57 14.00
C SER A 183 -5.47 -13.50 12.88
N ARG A 184 -6.54 -13.23 12.13
CA ARG A 184 -6.55 -12.28 11.00
C ARG A 184 -6.07 -10.86 11.33
N PRO A 185 -6.32 -10.30 12.52
CA PRO A 185 -5.76 -8.99 12.89
C PRO A 185 -4.24 -8.97 12.99
N ASP A 186 -3.63 -10.13 13.27
CA ASP A 186 -2.18 -10.33 13.32
C ASP A 186 -1.70 -10.92 11.98
N ILE A 187 -1.44 -10.06 11.00
CA ILE A 187 -1.07 -10.45 9.63
C ILE A 187 0.09 -11.45 9.60
N PRO A 188 1.24 -11.22 10.28
CA PRO A 188 2.34 -12.16 10.28
C PRO A 188 1.95 -13.55 10.78
N LEU A 189 1.22 -13.63 11.89
CA LEU A 189 0.76 -14.90 12.44
C LEU A 189 -0.22 -15.58 11.50
N HIS A 190 -1.21 -14.84 10.99
CA HIS A 190 -2.21 -15.40 10.09
C HIS A 190 -1.58 -15.92 8.77
N ALA A 191 -0.58 -15.22 8.25
CA ALA A 191 0.13 -15.63 7.04
C ALA A 191 0.89 -16.97 7.20
N THR A 192 1.26 -17.37 8.41
CA THR A 192 1.88 -18.69 8.64
C THR A 192 0.89 -19.85 8.48
N ILE A 193 -0.42 -19.55 8.48
CA ILE A 193 -1.48 -20.57 8.45
C ILE A 193 -1.93 -20.88 7.02
N MET A 194 -1.58 -20.06 6.03
CA MET A 194 -2.01 -20.29 4.65
C MET A 194 -1.51 -21.64 4.12
N LEU A 195 -2.30 -22.25 3.23
CA LEU A 195 -1.99 -23.53 2.57
C LEU A 195 -1.77 -24.68 3.55
N LYS A 196 -2.51 -24.73 4.65
CA LYS A 196 -2.38 -25.80 5.66
C LYS A 196 -2.95 -27.17 5.20
N ASN A 197 -3.81 -27.16 4.19
CA ASN A 197 -4.31 -28.40 3.62
C ASN A 197 -3.30 -28.98 2.61
N PRO A 198 -3.00 -30.30 2.66
CA PRO A 198 -2.06 -30.92 1.73
C PRO A 198 -2.43 -30.66 0.26
N ARG A 199 -1.43 -30.33 -0.54
CA ARG A 199 -1.57 -30.02 -1.96
C ARG A 199 -0.38 -30.58 -2.76
N PRO A 200 -0.59 -31.01 -4.02
CA PRO A 200 0.51 -31.40 -4.89
C PRO A 200 1.53 -30.27 -5.07
N GLY A 201 2.81 -30.58 -4.93
CA GLY A 201 3.91 -29.61 -5.10
C GLY A 201 4.16 -28.67 -3.93
N ILE A 202 3.32 -28.70 -2.91
CA ILE A 202 3.51 -27.96 -1.65
C ILE A 202 4.02 -28.93 -0.58
N GLU A 203 5.11 -28.55 0.11
CA GLU A 203 5.67 -29.37 1.19
C GLU A 203 4.63 -29.57 2.31
N PRO A 204 4.43 -30.80 2.78
CA PRO A 204 3.52 -31.06 3.88
C PRO A 204 4.06 -30.50 5.20
N ASP A 205 3.16 -30.24 6.13
CA ASP A 205 3.53 -29.86 7.50
C ASP A 205 4.18 -31.04 8.22
N GLU A 206 5.23 -30.74 8.99
CA GLU A 206 5.86 -31.64 9.94
C GLU A 206 5.65 -31.12 11.36
N VAL A 207 5.98 -31.93 12.39
CA VAL A 207 5.84 -31.51 13.78
C VAL A 207 6.67 -30.24 14.05
N GLY A 208 5.99 -29.15 14.38
CA GLY A 208 6.60 -27.86 14.68
C GLY A 208 7.09 -27.07 13.45
N VAL A 209 6.87 -27.55 12.21
CA VAL A 209 7.32 -26.90 10.98
C VAL A 209 6.17 -26.82 9.97
N ARG A 210 5.90 -25.62 9.53
CA ARG A 210 4.95 -25.35 8.43
C ARG A 210 5.66 -25.58 7.09
N GLY A 211 5.31 -26.64 6.36
CA GLY A 211 5.94 -27.03 5.10
C GLY A 211 5.89 -25.93 4.05
N PRO A 212 4.73 -25.31 3.75
CA PRO A 212 4.64 -24.19 2.78
C PRO A 212 5.56 -23.03 3.14
N MET A 213 5.69 -22.68 4.42
CA MET A 213 6.53 -21.57 4.89
C MET A 213 8.01 -21.87 4.70
N LYS A 214 8.44 -23.06 5.09
CA LYS A 214 9.81 -23.56 4.87
C LYS A 214 10.17 -23.53 3.38
N GLN A 215 9.25 -23.93 2.53
CA GLN A 215 9.43 -23.91 1.07
C GLN A 215 9.58 -22.47 0.55
N ILE A 216 8.72 -21.52 0.98
CA ILE A 216 8.83 -20.10 0.61
C ILE A 216 10.16 -19.51 1.08
N GLU A 217 10.57 -19.76 2.33
CA GLU A 217 11.84 -19.28 2.88
C GLU A 217 13.04 -19.80 2.11
N ALA A 218 12.99 -21.08 1.68
CA ALA A 218 14.04 -21.65 0.83
C ALA A 218 14.13 -20.95 -0.53
N LEU A 219 12.98 -20.55 -1.11
CA LEU A 219 12.93 -19.80 -2.36
C LEU A 219 13.42 -18.35 -2.19
N GLN A 220 13.11 -17.70 -1.07
CA GLN A 220 13.58 -16.34 -0.77
C GLN A 220 15.12 -16.27 -0.69
N LYS A 221 15.78 -17.35 -0.25
CA LYS A 221 17.25 -17.44 -0.22
C LYS A 221 17.91 -17.38 -1.60
N LYS A 222 17.17 -17.57 -2.68
CA LYS A 222 17.66 -17.35 -4.05
C LYS A 222 17.90 -15.88 -4.40
N GLY A 223 17.33 -14.94 -3.61
CA GLY A 223 17.60 -13.51 -3.71
C GLY A 223 16.67 -12.73 -4.64
N ASN A 224 15.84 -13.38 -5.46
CA ASN A 224 14.83 -12.71 -6.26
C ASN A 224 13.52 -12.55 -5.45
N GLN A 225 12.70 -11.59 -5.84
CA GLN A 225 11.34 -11.46 -5.29
C GLN A 225 10.52 -12.71 -5.62
N ILE A 226 9.73 -13.18 -4.66
CA ILE A 226 8.81 -14.30 -4.88
C ILE A 226 7.58 -13.81 -5.66
N ALA A 227 7.20 -14.55 -6.70
CA ALA A 227 5.89 -14.44 -7.33
C ALA A 227 5.00 -15.58 -6.83
N TYR A 228 3.80 -15.25 -6.35
CA TYR A 228 2.75 -16.24 -6.14
C TYR A 228 2.17 -16.61 -7.50
N VAL A 229 2.21 -17.90 -7.86
CA VAL A 229 1.78 -18.39 -9.17
C VAL A 229 0.76 -19.52 -8.99
N GLY A 230 -0.42 -19.38 -9.60
CA GLY A 230 -1.48 -20.40 -9.50
C GLY A 230 -2.30 -20.56 -10.77
N ASP A 231 -2.93 -21.71 -10.96
CA ASP A 231 -3.78 -21.92 -12.12
C ASP A 231 -5.07 -21.10 -12.00
N VAL A 232 -5.79 -21.22 -10.88
CA VAL A 232 -6.96 -20.40 -10.54
C VAL A 232 -6.77 -19.86 -9.12
N VAL A 233 -6.72 -18.54 -8.96
CA VAL A 233 -6.35 -17.92 -7.69
C VAL A 233 -7.46 -17.05 -7.10
N GLY A 234 -7.70 -17.21 -5.80
CA GLY A 234 -8.49 -16.29 -5.00
C GLY A 234 -10.00 -16.42 -5.15
N THR A 235 -10.51 -17.58 -5.54
CA THR A 235 -11.95 -17.86 -5.60
C THR A 235 -12.59 -17.85 -4.21
N GLY A 236 -13.91 -17.82 -4.17
CA GLY A 236 -14.69 -17.84 -2.92
C GLY A 236 -14.94 -16.45 -2.33
N SER A 237 -14.95 -16.37 -1.03
CA SER A 237 -15.36 -15.17 -0.28
C SER A 237 -14.37 -14.01 -0.39
N SER A 238 -14.86 -12.76 -0.38
CA SER A 238 -14.00 -11.58 -0.33
C SER A 238 -13.29 -11.47 1.02
N ARG A 239 -11.99 -11.77 1.05
CA ARG A 239 -11.17 -11.72 2.26
C ARG A 239 -9.88 -10.94 2.03
N LYS A 240 -9.81 -9.74 2.58
CA LYS A 240 -8.57 -8.95 2.59
C LYS A 240 -7.43 -9.70 3.29
N SER A 241 -7.74 -10.52 4.29
CA SER A 241 -6.77 -11.37 4.98
C SER A 241 -6.07 -12.38 4.06
N ALA A 242 -6.76 -12.91 3.04
CA ALA A 242 -6.16 -13.79 2.05
C ALA A 242 -5.07 -13.05 1.22
N THR A 243 -5.36 -11.83 0.80
CA THR A 243 -4.35 -10.95 0.16
C THR A 243 -3.19 -10.67 1.10
N ASN A 244 -3.47 -10.28 2.35
CA ASN A 244 -2.43 -10.00 3.33
C ASN A 244 -1.52 -11.21 3.59
N SER A 245 -2.06 -12.44 3.62
CA SER A 245 -1.27 -13.66 3.76
C SER A 245 -0.30 -13.85 2.60
N VAL A 246 -0.76 -13.68 1.36
CA VAL A 246 0.14 -13.78 0.19
C VAL A 246 1.19 -12.68 0.21
N LEU A 247 0.80 -11.42 0.49
CA LEU A 247 1.72 -10.30 0.50
C LEU A 247 2.73 -10.35 1.64
N TRP A 248 2.40 -11.01 2.75
CA TRP A 248 3.37 -11.21 3.81
C TRP A 248 4.63 -11.96 3.31
N TRP A 249 4.47 -12.86 2.37
CA TRP A 249 5.55 -13.68 1.81
C TRP A 249 6.14 -13.14 0.50
N THR A 250 5.36 -12.37 -0.26
CA THR A 250 5.75 -11.92 -1.61
C THR A 250 5.98 -10.41 -1.72
N GLY A 251 5.45 -9.65 -0.77
CA GLY A 251 5.52 -8.18 -0.75
C GLY A 251 6.70 -7.63 0.03
N GLN A 252 6.72 -6.32 0.19
CA GLN A 252 7.73 -5.55 0.90
C GLN A 252 7.12 -4.87 2.12
N ASP A 253 7.94 -4.62 3.14
CA ASP A 253 7.51 -3.89 4.33
C ASP A 253 7.10 -2.45 3.95
N ILE A 254 6.00 -1.99 4.54
CA ILE A 254 5.60 -0.58 4.43
C ILE A 254 6.45 0.20 5.44
N PRO A 255 7.26 1.17 5.01
CA PRO A 255 8.08 1.95 5.92
C PRO A 255 7.24 2.55 7.06
N PHE A 256 7.71 2.42 8.28
CA PHE A 256 7.06 2.93 9.50
C PHE A 256 5.69 2.34 9.83
N VAL A 257 5.26 1.28 9.14
CA VAL A 257 4.01 0.56 9.41
C VAL A 257 4.34 -0.85 9.85
N PRO A 258 4.25 -1.16 11.15
CA PRO A 258 4.62 -2.48 11.64
C PRO A 258 3.68 -3.58 11.13
N ASN A 259 4.24 -4.74 10.86
CA ASN A 259 3.54 -6.00 10.61
C ASN A 259 2.57 -5.97 9.41
N LYS A 260 2.84 -5.13 8.41
CA LYS A 260 2.07 -5.06 7.18
C LYS A 260 2.98 -4.88 5.97
N ARG A 261 2.65 -5.54 4.87
CA ARG A 261 3.38 -5.48 3.61
C ARG A 261 2.48 -5.02 2.47
N PHE A 262 3.09 -4.50 1.43
CA PHE A 262 2.46 -4.05 0.19
C PHE A 262 3.24 -4.57 -1.02
N GLY A 263 2.74 -4.33 -2.23
CA GLY A 263 3.40 -4.77 -3.45
C GLY A 263 3.23 -6.27 -3.68
N GLY A 264 4.26 -6.91 -4.22
CA GLY A 264 4.21 -8.33 -4.58
C GLY A 264 3.68 -8.56 -6.00
N VAL A 265 3.92 -9.77 -6.50
CA VAL A 265 3.47 -10.21 -7.82
C VAL A 265 2.63 -11.46 -7.68
N CYS A 266 1.44 -11.46 -8.29
CA CYS A 266 0.55 -12.61 -8.34
C CYS A 266 0.25 -12.93 -9.81
N LEU A 267 0.66 -14.12 -10.27
CA LEU A 267 0.44 -14.59 -11.62
C LEU A 267 -0.57 -15.73 -11.60
N GLY A 268 -1.55 -15.70 -12.50
CA GLY A 268 -2.55 -16.77 -12.58
C GLY A 268 -3.09 -16.95 -13.99
N THR A 269 -3.41 -18.18 -14.35
CA THR A 269 -4.19 -18.38 -15.58
C THR A 269 -5.53 -17.69 -15.43
N LYS A 270 -6.09 -17.74 -14.23
CA LYS A 270 -7.27 -16.98 -13.82
C LYS A 270 -7.11 -16.44 -12.40
N ILE A 271 -7.43 -15.17 -12.19
CA ILE A 271 -7.50 -14.56 -10.86
C ILE A 271 -8.93 -14.08 -10.63
N ALA A 272 -9.56 -14.56 -9.55
CA ALA A 272 -10.93 -14.17 -9.24
C ALA A 272 -11.05 -12.64 -9.10
N PRO A 273 -12.06 -11.99 -9.67
CA PRO A 273 -12.14 -10.53 -9.78
C PRO A 273 -12.00 -9.80 -8.44
N ILE A 274 -12.63 -10.30 -7.38
CA ILE A 274 -12.55 -9.69 -6.05
C ILE A 274 -11.13 -9.80 -5.49
N PHE A 275 -10.47 -10.94 -5.65
CA PHE A 275 -9.10 -11.15 -5.21
C PHE A 275 -8.13 -10.27 -6.02
N PHE A 276 -8.33 -10.18 -7.32
CA PHE A 276 -7.58 -9.27 -8.20
C PHE A 276 -7.66 -7.82 -7.69
N ASN A 277 -8.87 -7.33 -7.44
CA ASN A 277 -9.10 -5.98 -6.92
C ASN A 277 -8.45 -5.76 -5.54
N THR A 278 -8.47 -6.75 -4.65
CA THR A 278 -7.81 -6.62 -3.33
C THR A 278 -6.29 -6.62 -3.42
N MET A 279 -5.72 -7.25 -4.46
CA MET A 279 -4.30 -7.14 -4.78
C MET A 279 -3.95 -5.73 -5.27
N GLU A 280 -4.74 -5.14 -6.19
CA GLU A 280 -4.58 -3.75 -6.64
C GLU A 280 -4.66 -2.76 -5.47
N ASP A 281 -5.62 -2.94 -4.55
CA ASP A 281 -5.74 -2.11 -3.34
C ASP A 281 -4.49 -2.12 -2.47
N ALA A 282 -3.76 -3.22 -2.48
CA ALA A 282 -2.55 -3.41 -1.70
C ALA A 282 -1.26 -3.07 -2.49
N GLY A 283 -1.38 -2.49 -3.67
CA GLY A 283 -0.25 -2.12 -4.53
C GLY A 283 0.53 -3.30 -5.08
N ALA A 284 -0.07 -4.49 -5.12
CA ALA A 284 0.48 -5.66 -5.78
C ALA A 284 0.23 -5.60 -7.30
N LEU A 285 0.96 -6.41 -8.05
CA LEU A 285 0.82 -6.57 -9.49
C LEU A 285 0.18 -7.94 -9.82
N PRO A 286 -1.16 -8.06 -9.87
CA PRO A 286 -1.84 -9.25 -10.35
C PRO A 286 -1.87 -9.26 -11.89
N ILE A 287 -1.47 -10.39 -12.49
CA ILE A 287 -1.46 -10.57 -13.95
C ILE A 287 -2.07 -11.92 -14.29
N GLU A 288 -3.04 -11.92 -15.22
CA GLU A 288 -3.58 -13.13 -15.83
C GLU A 288 -2.75 -13.48 -17.08
N LEU A 289 -2.13 -14.67 -17.06
CA LEU A 289 -1.35 -15.23 -18.18
C LEU A 289 -1.30 -16.74 -18.05
N ASP A 290 -0.91 -17.43 -19.13
CA ASP A 290 -0.66 -18.87 -19.06
C ASP A 290 0.54 -19.16 -18.14
N VAL A 291 0.32 -19.96 -17.10
CA VAL A 291 1.32 -20.34 -16.11
C VAL A 291 1.75 -21.81 -16.21
N SER A 292 1.37 -22.52 -17.28
CA SER A 292 1.62 -23.95 -17.48
C SER A 292 3.11 -24.30 -17.52
N ASP A 293 3.95 -23.41 -18.09
CA ASP A 293 5.40 -23.58 -18.19
C ASP A 293 6.17 -23.09 -16.96
N MET A 294 5.46 -22.63 -15.91
CA MET A 294 6.04 -22.17 -14.65
C MET A 294 5.96 -23.24 -13.59
N ASN A 295 7.13 -23.68 -13.08
CA ASN A 295 7.25 -24.68 -12.02
C ASN A 295 7.75 -24.06 -10.72
N MET A 296 7.53 -24.78 -9.61
CA MET A 296 8.05 -24.40 -8.30
C MET A 296 9.56 -24.15 -8.36
N GLY A 297 9.99 -22.97 -7.91
CA GLY A 297 11.39 -22.59 -7.84
C GLY A 297 12.03 -22.13 -9.15
N ASP A 298 11.26 -22.06 -10.24
CA ASP A 298 11.75 -21.44 -11.47
C ASP A 298 12.13 -19.98 -11.27
N GLU A 299 13.14 -19.54 -11.97
CA GLU A 299 13.47 -18.13 -12.11
C GLU A 299 12.93 -17.64 -13.44
N ILE A 300 12.08 -16.63 -13.40
CA ILE A 300 11.46 -16.00 -14.57
C ILE A 300 11.78 -14.52 -14.64
N GLU A 301 11.76 -13.98 -15.85
CA GLU A 301 11.81 -12.56 -16.12
C GLU A 301 10.43 -12.11 -16.59
N LEU A 302 9.81 -11.17 -15.86
CA LEU A 302 8.54 -10.56 -16.23
C LEU A 302 8.78 -9.17 -16.78
N ARG A 303 8.22 -8.85 -17.95
CA ARG A 303 8.28 -7.54 -18.60
C ARG A 303 6.88 -6.93 -18.70
N PRO A 304 6.46 -6.19 -17.67
CA PRO A 304 5.06 -5.72 -17.57
C PRO A 304 4.62 -4.81 -18.71
N TYR A 305 5.52 -3.99 -19.23
CA TYR A 305 5.22 -3.04 -20.33
C TYR A 305 5.16 -3.72 -21.70
N GLU A 306 5.91 -4.82 -21.90
CA GLU A 306 5.87 -5.62 -23.11
C GLU A 306 4.75 -6.65 -23.10
N GLY A 307 4.19 -6.96 -21.91
CA GLY A 307 3.21 -8.02 -21.73
C GLY A 307 3.78 -9.41 -21.93
N LYS A 308 5.00 -9.68 -21.46
CA LYS A 308 5.73 -10.92 -21.71
C LYS A 308 6.40 -11.47 -20.46
N ALA A 309 6.48 -12.81 -20.41
CA ALA A 309 7.25 -13.55 -19.41
C ALA A 309 8.25 -14.48 -20.10
N PHE A 310 9.46 -14.54 -19.53
CA PHE A 310 10.57 -15.32 -20.08
C PHE A 310 11.13 -16.27 -19.01
N LYS A 311 11.64 -17.41 -19.46
CA LYS A 311 12.42 -18.36 -18.66
C LYS A 311 13.65 -18.78 -19.45
N ASN A 312 14.83 -18.60 -18.88
CA ASN A 312 16.11 -18.89 -19.56
C ASN A 312 16.23 -18.19 -20.92
N GLY A 313 15.75 -16.95 -21.03
CA GLY A 313 15.76 -16.16 -22.26
C GLY A 313 14.73 -16.54 -23.32
N LYS A 314 13.93 -17.60 -23.08
CA LYS A 314 12.83 -17.99 -23.96
C LYS A 314 11.51 -17.41 -23.45
N GLU A 315 10.73 -16.81 -24.35
CA GLU A 315 9.35 -16.40 -24.05
C GLU A 315 8.49 -17.63 -23.72
N ILE A 316 7.85 -17.61 -22.53
CA ILE A 316 6.98 -18.70 -22.05
C ILE A 316 5.53 -18.30 -21.98
N ALA A 317 5.23 -17.01 -21.91
CA ALA A 317 3.85 -16.50 -21.91
C ALA A 317 3.80 -15.05 -22.39
N SER A 318 2.67 -14.68 -22.97
CA SER A 318 2.31 -13.29 -23.26
C SER A 318 1.00 -12.93 -22.54
N PHE A 319 0.79 -11.64 -22.23
CA PHE A 319 -0.39 -11.15 -21.56
C PHE A 319 -0.71 -9.71 -21.92
N SER A 320 -1.92 -9.29 -21.60
CA SER A 320 -2.30 -7.89 -21.61
C SER A 320 -2.74 -7.49 -20.21
N LEU A 321 -2.28 -6.36 -19.71
CA LEU A 321 -2.77 -5.82 -18.45
C LEU A 321 -4.25 -5.49 -18.59
N LYS A 322 -5.07 -5.79 -17.56
CA LYS A 322 -6.51 -5.44 -17.58
C LYS A 322 -6.73 -3.94 -17.74
N SER A 323 -5.81 -3.14 -17.21
CA SER A 323 -5.77 -1.70 -17.39
C SER A 323 -4.32 -1.21 -17.27
N PRO A 324 -3.88 -0.22 -18.06
CA PRO A 324 -2.57 0.39 -17.87
C PRO A 324 -2.46 1.14 -16.54
N VAL A 325 -3.57 1.47 -15.90
CA VAL A 325 -3.64 2.15 -14.60
C VAL A 325 -3.04 1.31 -13.47
N ILE A 326 -3.03 -0.03 -13.60
CA ILE A 326 -2.42 -0.92 -12.61
C ILE A 326 -0.94 -0.59 -12.33
N LEU A 327 -0.21 -0.11 -13.35
CA LEU A 327 1.18 0.33 -13.18
C LEU A 327 1.29 1.58 -12.30
N ASP A 328 0.31 2.47 -12.39
CA ASP A 328 0.22 3.65 -11.52
C ASP A 328 -0.23 3.27 -10.11
N GLU A 329 -1.13 2.30 -9.97
CA GLU A 329 -1.55 1.76 -8.66
C GLU A 329 -0.37 1.14 -7.91
N VAL A 330 0.44 0.33 -8.59
CA VAL A 330 1.67 -0.23 -8.00
C VAL A 330 2.62 0.89 -7.58
N ARG A 331 2.87 1.88 -8.44
CA ARG A 331 3.73 3.03 -8.16
C ARG A 331 3.21 3.85 -6.98
N ALA A 332 1.91 4.07 -6.90
CA ALA A 332 1.28 4.82 -5.81
C ALA A 332 1.27 4.06 -4.47
N GLY A 333 1.49 2.74 -4.49
CA GLY A 333 1.39 1.86 -3.32
C GLY A 333 0.00 1.30 -3.09
N GLY A 334 -0.88 1.36 -4.11
CA GLY A 334 -2.23 0.81 -4.14
C GLY A 334 -3.23 1.72 -4.83
N ARG A 335 -4.38 1.14 -5.16
CA ARG A 335 -5.47 1.84 -5.84
C ARG A 335 -6.00 3.03 -5.02
N ILE A 336 -6.19 2.85 -3.71
CA ILE A 336 -6.71 3.92 -2.85
C ILE A 336 -5.73 5.10 -2.75
N PRO A 337 -4.42 4.91 -2.48
CA PRO A 337 -3.46 6.01 -2.57
C PRO A 337 -3.45 6.73 -3.93
N LEU A 338 -3.60 6.00 -5.05
CA LEU A 338 -3.68 6.62 -6.38
C LEU A 338 -4.93 7.51 -6.52
N ILE A 339 -6.10 7.01 -6.13
CA ILE A 339 -7.36 7.79 -6.21
C ILE A 339 -7.28 9.05 -5.35
N VAL A 340 -6.85 8.92 -4.09
CA VAL A 340 -6.74 10.06 -3.17
C VAL A 340 -5.70 11.07 -3.66
N GLY A 341 -4.55 10.60 -4.11
CA GLY A 341 -3.47 11.46 -4.59
C GLY A 341 -3.84 12.20 -5.90
N ARG A 342 -4.50 11.51 -6.83
CA ARG A 342 -5.04 12.16 -8.06
C ARG A 342 -6.05 13.26 -7.70
N GLY A 343 -6.95 12.98 -6.75
CA GLY A 343 -7.90 13.99 -6.24
C GLY A 343 -7.20 15.19 -5.61
N LEU A 344 -6.16 14.95 -4.82
CA LEU A 344 -5.34 16.03 -4.22
C LEU A 344 -4.65 16.87 -5.30
N THR A 345 -4.01 16.25 -6.29
CA THR A 345 -3.39 16.94 -7.42
C THR A 345 -4.40 17.74 -8.23
N ALA A 346 -5.57 17.16 -8.54
CA ALA A 346 -6.63 17.85 -9.26
C ALA A 346 -7.14 19.09 -8.49
N LYS A 347 -7.34 18.96 -7.19
CA LYS A 347 -7.75 20.05 -6.29
C LYS A 347 -6.70 21.17 -6.23
N ALA A 348 -5.42 20.82 -6.13
CA ALA A 348 -4.32 21.77 -6.11
C ALA A 348 -4.18 22.53 -7.44
N ARG A 349 -4.30 21.83 -8.57
CA ARG A 349 -4.29 22.45 -9.92
C ARG A 349 -5.48 23.38 -10.13
N ALA A 350 -6.68 22.97 -9.72
CA ALA A 350 -7.87 23.81 -9.79
C ALA A 350 -7.72 25.09 -8.96
N ALA A 351 -7.15 25.00 -7.75
CA ALA A 351 -6.89 26.16 -6.89
C ALA A 351 -5.96 27.20 -7.54
N LEU A 352 -5.05 26.77 -8.43
CA LEU A 352 -4.16 27.65 -9.18
C LEU A 352 -4.63 27.94 -10.63
N GLY A 353 -5.85 27.53 -10.99
CA GLY A 353 -6.39 27.74 -12.36
C GLY A 353 -5.64 26.97 -13.45
N LEU A 354 -5.00 25.87 -13.12
CA LEU A 354 -4.21 25.06 -14.04
C LEU A 354 -5.04 23.92 -14.66
N PRO A 355 -4.73 23.48 -15.90
CA PRO A 355 -5.41 22.34 -16.52
C PRO A 355 -5.14 21.05 -15.77
N ALA A 356 -5.92 19.98 -16.05
CA ALA A 356 -5.73 18.65 -15.46
C ALA A 356 -4.30 18.14 -15.66
N SER A 357 -3.82 17.31 -14.72
CA SER A 357 -2.50 16.70 -14.79
C SER A 357 -2.47 15.61 -15.88
N THR A 358 -1.33 15.50 -16.57
CA THR A 358 -1.06 14.45 -17.56
C THR A 358 -0.15 13.34 -17.03
N GLU A 359 0.23 13.40 -15.74
CA GLU A 359 1.16 12.45 -15.12
C GLU A 359 0.56 11.03 -14.94
N PHE A 360 -0.76 10.92 -14.95
CA PHE A 360 -1.44 9.66 -14.65
C PHE A 360 -1.93 8.98 -15.92
N ARG A 361 -1.80 7.65 -15.97
CA ARG A 361 -2.35 6.83 -17.04
C ARG A 361 -3.87 6.84 -16.98
N ILE A 362 -4.49 7.01 -18.13
CA ILE A 362 -5.93 6.90 -18.32
C ILE A 362 -6.16 5.80 -19.36
N PRO A 363 -7.08 4.85 -19.14
CA PRO A 363 -7.43 3.87 -20.15
C PRO A 363 -7.95 4.55 -21.42
N VAL A 364 -7.57 4.03 -22.55
CA VAL A 364 -8.14 4.48 -23.83
C VAL A 364 -9.59 4.01 -23.88
N SER A 365 -10.53 4.94 -24.01
CA SER A 365 -11.94 4.59 -24.15
C SER A 365 -12.17 3.74 -25.39
N PRO A 366 -12.97 2.67 -25.30
CA PRO A 366 -13.29 1.85 -26.46
C PRO A 366 -14.03 2.70 -27.50
N PRO A 367 -13.89 2.39 -28.81
CA PRO A 367 -14.61 3.10 -29.85
C PRO A 367 -16.12 2.96 -29.66
N ASP A 368 -16.86 4.01 -29.97
CA ASP A 368 -18.32 3.97 -29.89
C ASP A 368 -18.89 2.94 -30.89
N ASN A 369 -19.56 1.95 -30.37
CA ASN A 369 -20.17 0.88 -31.16
C ASN A 369 -21.52 1.27 -31.77
N LYS A 370 -21.95 2.51 -31.60
CA LYS A 370 -23.23 3.10 -32.07
C LYS A 370 -24.49 2.36 -31.59
N LYS A 371 -24.36 1.44 -30.62
CA LYS A 371 -25.49 0.76 -29.98
C LYS A 371 -26.06 1.64 -28.87
N GLY A 372 -27.35 1.46 -28.58
CA GLY A 372 -27.98 2.09 -27.41
C GLY A 372 -27.24 1.75 -26.10
N PHE A 373 -27.47 2.51 -25.05
CA PHE A 373 -26.91 2.29 -23.73
C PHE A 373 -27.87 1.46 -22.88
N SER A 374 -27.35 0.55 -22.10
CA SER A 374 -28.10 -0.13 -21.05
C SER A 374 -28.52 0.84 -19.94
N LEU A 375 -29.47 0.43 -19.09
CA LEU A 375 -29.86 1.26 -17.95
C LEU A 375 -28.68 1.57 -17.01
N ALA A 376 -27.87 0.58 -16.71
CA ALA A 376 -26.67 0.76 -15.88
C ALA A 376 -25.70 1.77 -16.48
N GLN A 377 -25.43 1.67 -17.80
CA GLN A 377 -24.56 2.65 -18.50
C GLN A 377 -25.11 4.08 -18.44
N LYS A 378 -26.42 4.24 -18.58
CA LYS A 378 -27.09 5.56 -18.45
C LYS A 378 -27.05 6.10 -17.03
N MET A 379 -27.21 5.23 -16.02
CA MET A 379 -27.08 5.64 -14.61
C MET A 379 -25.67 6.15 -14.31
N VAL A 380 -24.64 5.46 -14.78
CA VAL A 380 -23.26 5.93 -14.66
C VAL A 380 -23.06 7.23 -15.44
N GLY A 381 -23.57 7.34 -16.66
CA GLY A 381 -23.50 8.56 -17.45
C GLY A 381 -24.13 9.77 -16.74
N ARG A 382 -25.31 9.57 -16.13
CA ARG A 382 -25.97 10.61 -15.31
C ARG A 382 -25.10 11.01 -14.13
N ALA A 383 -24.50 10.05 -13.42
CA ALA A 383 -23.60 10.33 -12.31
C ALA A 383 -22.32 11.07 -12.75
N CYS A 384 -21.90 10.92 -14.02
CA CYS A 384 -20.80 11.66 -14.63
C CYS A 384 -21.23 13.00 -15.26
N GLY A 385 -22.49 13.43 -15.08
CA GLY A 385 -23.00 14.69 -15.63
C GLY A 385 -23.25 14.66 -17.15
N LEU A 386 -23.32 13.49 -17.78
CA LEU A 386 -23.66 13.39 -19.21
C LEU A 386 -25.12 13.73 -19.49
N PRO A 387 -25.46 14.23 -20.69
CA PRO A 387 -26.84 14.49 -21.10
C PRO A 387 -27.75 13.27 -20.93
N GLU A 388 -29.05 13.55 -20.74
CA GLU A 388 -30.07 12.50 -20.60
C GLU A 388 -30.05 11.53 -21.80
N GLY A 389 -30.11 10.23 -21.48
CA GLY A 389 -30.07 9.17 -22.49
C GLY A 389 -28.66 8.74 -22.91
N GLN A 390 -27.62 9.51 -22.60
CA GLN A 390 -26.24 9.10 -22.80
C GLN A 390 -25.75 8.22 -21.64
N GLY A 391 -24.77 7.39 -21.93
CA GLY A 391 -24.19 6.43 -20.96
C GLY A 391 -22.70 6.26 -21.14
N VAL A 392 -22.07 5.64 -20.16
CA VAL A 392 -20.64 5.28 -20.19
C VAL A 392 -20.50 3.83 -20.63
N ARG A 393 -19.67 3.56 -21.64
CA ARG A 393 -19.37 2.22 -22.12
C ARG A 393 -18.47 1.47 -21.09
N PRO A 394 -18.53 0.12 -21.03
CA PRO A 394 -17.50 -0.64 -20.31
C PRO A 394 -16.09 -0.22 -20.77
N ASP A 395 -15.12 -0.36 -19.88
CA ASP A 395 -13.71 -0.01 -20.11
C ASP A 395 -13.43 1.48 -20.40
N THR A 396 -14.43 2.35 -20.19
CA THR A 396 -14.25 3.80 -20.25
C THR A 396 -13.91 4.34 -18.87
N TYR A 397 -12.82 5.10 -18.77
CA TYR A 397 -12.52 5.84 -17.54
C TYR A 397 -13.59 6.91 -17.31
N CYS A 398 -14.11 6.98 -16.10
CA CYS A 398 -15.09 7.98 -15.70
C CYS A 398 -15.02 8.28 -14.20
N GLU A 399 -15.46 9.47 -13.82
CA GLU A 399 -15.51 9.94 -12.43
C GLU A 399 -16.96 10.24 -12.04
N PRO A 400 -17.73 9.24 -11.59
CA PRO A 400 -19.12 9.43 -11.22
C PRO A 400 -19.25 10.15 -9.87
N HIS A 401 -20.06 11.19 -9.81
CA HIS A 401 -20.49 11.81 -8.56
C HIS A 401 -21.67 11.04 -7.98
N MET A 402 -21.42 10.33 -6.88
CA MET A 402 -22.47 9.57 -6.19
C MET A 402 -23.25 10.50 -5.29
N THR A 403 -24.56 10.63 -5.54
CA THR A 403 -25.50 11.26 -4.62
C THR A 403 -26.24 10.17 -3.86
N THR A 404 -26.16 10.19 -2.54
CA THR A 404 -26.93 9.32 -1.64
C THR A 404 -28.25 9.97 -1.27
#